data_89785cab67ad76aecf50e071346e1738
#
_entry.id   89785cab67ad76aecf50e071346e1738
#
_cell.length_a   1.000
_cell.length_b   1.000
_cell.length_c   1.000
_cell.angle_alpha   90.00
_cell.angle_beta   90.00
_cell.angle_gamma   90.00
#
_symmetry.space_group_name_H-M   'P 1'
#
loop_
_entity.id
_entity.type
_entity.pdbx_description
1 polymer ?
#
loop_
_entity_poly.entity_id
_entity_poly.type
_entity_poly.pdbx_seq_one_letter_code
_entity_poly.pdbx_strand_id
1 'polypeptide(L)'
;MALHIIHFTGPVTASTCSQLIEKATLAVQQGASGLVVNIATMGGECSYGFTMYNVLRSLPIPVHTHNLGTVESMGNIIFLAGERRTACPHSKFLFHPFHWHVQGAVDHSRMSEYAMSLDYDLQLYARIVAERTQEAREKLETERYLTAEPRILDPQQAVAAGLVHAIEQPLIKAECANSFIHA
;
A
#
# COMPACT_ATOMS: atom_id res chain seq x y z
N MET A 1 -21.09 -9.07 14.33
CA MET A 1 -20.56 -9.21 12.96
C MET A 1 -19.05 -9.39 13.06
N ALA A 2 -18.47 -10.33 12.29
CA ALA A 2 -17.06 -10.67 12.38
C ALA A 2 -16.21 -9.80 11.43
N LEU A 3 -14.92 -9.63 11.76
CA LEU A 3 -13.95 -9.05 10.85
C LEU A 3 -13.68 -10.01 9.68
N HIS A 4 -13.37 -9.48 8.50
CA HIS A 4 -12.83 -10.24 7.39
C HIS A 4 -11.34 -9.93 7.23
N ILE A 5 -10.50 -10.94 7.08
CA ILE A 5 -9.05 -10.80 6.97
C ILE A 5 -8.62 -11.16 5.54
N ILE A 6 -7.96 -10.25 4.85
CA ILE A 6 -7.31 -10.49 3.56
C ILE A 6 -5.81 -10.56 3.77
N HIS A 7 -5.19 -11.65 3.35
CA HIS A 7 -3.73 -11.80 3.30
C HIS A 7 -3.24 -11.47 1.90
N PHE A 8 -2.63 -10.30 1.75
CA PHE A 8 -2.06 -9.84 0.49
C PHE A 8 -0.54 -10.11 0.50
N THR A 9 -0.13 -11.17 -0.18
CA THR A 9 1.28 -11.57 -0.28
C THR A 9 1.67 -11.74 -1.74
N GLY A 10 2.40 -10.77 -2.30
CA GLY A 10 2.80 -10.80 -3.70
C GLY A 10 2.96 -9.43 -4.33
N PRO A 11 3.25 -9.34 -5.63
CA PRO A 11 3.43 -8.08 -6.33
C PRO A 11 2.11 -7.35 -6.56
N VAL A 12 2.20 -6.05 -6.81
CA VAL A 12 1.09 -5.19 -7.21
C VAL A 12 0.93 -5.28 -8.73
N THR A 13 -0.09 -6.01 -9.17
CA THR A 13 -0.39 -6.31 -10.58
C THR A 13 -1.88 -6.21 -10.87
N ALA A 14 -2.29 -6.31 -12.14
CA ALA A 14 -3.69 -6.41 -12.55
C ALA A 14 -4.42 -7.56 -11.84
N SER A 15 -3.80 -8.73 -11.77
CA SER A 15 -4.37 -9.92 -11.13
C SER A 15 -4.63 -9.70 -9.65
N THR A 16 -3.61 -9.25 -8.89
CA THR A 16 -3.73 -9.04 -7.44
C THR A 16 -4.67 -7.89 -7.11
N CYS A 17 -4.73 -6.86 -7.96
CA CYS A 17 -5.70 -5.77 -7.85
C CYS A 17 -7.14 -6.29 -8.00
N SER A 18 -7.42 -7.07 -9.03
CA SER A 18 -8.76 -7.64 -9.24
C SER A 18 -9.17 -8.56 -8.08
N GLN A 19 -8.26 -9.39 -7.57
CA GLN A 19 -8.51 -10.24 -6.42
C GLN A 19 -8.82 -9.42 -5.15
N LEU A 20 -8.10 -8.31 -4.91
CA LEU A 20 -8.36 -7.45 -3.75
C LEU A 20 -9.76 -6.83 -3.84
N ILE A 21 -10.14 -6.30 -4.99
CA ILE A 21 -11.45 -5.71 -5.22
C ILE A 21 -12.56 -6.73 -4.98
N GLU A 22 -12.42 -7.92 -5.58
CA GLU A 22 -13.38 -9.01 -5.41
C GLU A 22 -13.56 -9.38 -3.94
N LYS A 23 -12.45 -9.67 -3.23
CA LYS A 23 -12.50 -10.12 -1.84
C LYS A 23 -12.99 -9.03 -0.89
N ALA A 24 -12.60 -7.78 -1.10
CA ALA A 24 -13.07 -6.66 -0.31
C ALA A 24 -14.57 -6.41 -0.51
N THR A 25 -15.04 -6.50 -1.75
CA THR A 25 -16.47 -6.37 -2.08
C THR A 25 -17.28 -7.51 -1.46
N LEU A 26 -16.79 -8.74 -1.57
CA LEU A 26 -17.43 -9.92 -0.97
C LEU A 26 -17.52 -9.79 0.56
N ALA A 27 -16.49 -9.29 1.23
CA ALA A 27 -16.50 -9.06 2.68
C ALA A 27 -17.64 -8.09 3.08
N VAL A 28 -17.81 -6.99 2.32
CA VAL A 28 -18.92 -6.04 2.53
C VAL A 28 -20.28 -6.71 2.32
N GLN A 29 -20.44 -7.46 1.23
CA GLN A 29 -21.69 -8.17 0.91
C GLN A 29 -22.07 -9.21 1.97
N GLN A 30 -21.07 -9.84 2.59
CA GLN A 30 -21.26 -10.80 3.68
C GLN A 30 -21.49 -10.14 5.05
N GLY A 31 -21.55 -8.81 5.10
CA GLY A 31 -21.83 -8.06 6.32
C GLY A 31 -20.67 -8.02 7.32
N ALA A 32 -19.42 -8.07 6.84
CA ALA A 32 -18.27 -7.87 7.70
C ALA A 32 -18.35 -6.52 8.44
N SER A 33 -17.96 -6.50 9.71
CA SER A 33 -17.94 -5.27 10.52
C SER A 33 -16.69 -4.43 10.31
N GLY A 34 -15.70 -4.96 9.60
CA GLY A 34 -14.44 -4.32 9.25
C GLY A 34 -13.55 -5.25 8.45
N LEU A 35 -12.59 -4.68 7.77
CA LEU A 35 -11.62 -5.37 6.94
C LEU A 35 -10.22 -5.22 7.55
N VAL A 36 -9.49 -6.31 7.68
CA VAL A 36 -8.05 -6.31 8.01
C VAL A 36 -7.29 -6.78 6.78
N VAL A 37 -6.37 -5.97 6.28
CA VAL A 37 -5.48 -6.35 5.18
C VAL A 37 -4.08 -6.54 5.72
N ASN A 38 -3.67 -7.79 5.85
CA ASN A 38 -2.31 -8.19 6.20
C ASN A 38 -1.45 -8.16 4.92
N ILE A 39 -0.41 -7.34 4.90
CA ILE A 39 0.35 -7.01 3.68
C ILE A 39 1.80 -7.47 3.80
N ALA A 40 2.29 -8.17 2.78
CA ALA A 40 3.70 -8.38 2.50
C ALA A 40 3.93 -8.26 0.99
N THR A 41 4.55 -7.18 0.54
CA THR A 41 4.71 -6.88 -0.89
C THR A 41 5.96 -6.07 -1.18
N MET A 42 6.59 -6.36 -2.32
CA MET A 42 7.67 -5.54 -2.88
C MET A 42 7.16 -4.39 -3.77
N GLY A 43 5.84 -4.21 -3.85
CA GLY A 43 5.24 -3.20 -4.73
C GLY A 43 4.99 -3.72 -6.14
N GLY A 44 4.98 -2.84 -7.11
CA GLY A 44 4.71 -3.14 -8.52
C GLY A 44 4.10 -1.94 -9.25
N GLU A 45 3.10 -2.17 -10.11
CA GLU A 45 2.56 -1.17 -11.01
C GLU A 45 1.78 -0.05 -10.29
N CYS A 46 2.12 1.21 -10.59
CA CYS A 46 1.55 2.41 -9.95
C CYS A 46 0.04 2.48 -10.10
N SER A 47 -0.47 2.26 -11.31
CA SER A 47 -1.91 2.34 -11.62
C SER A 47 -2.75 1.40 -10.76
N TYR A 48 -2.28 0.17 -10.56
CA TYR A 48 -2.98 -0.80 -9.71
C TYR A 48 -2.83 -0.49 -8.22
N GLY A 49 -1.67 0.04 -7.79
CA GLY A 49 -1.49 0.47 -6.42
C GLY A 49 -2.44 1.60 -6.02
N PHE A 50 -2.57 2.63 -6.87
CA PHE A 50 -3.55 3.70 -6.64
C PHE A 50 -4.99 3.22 -6.72
N THR A 51 -5.29 2.29 -7.62
CA THR A 51 -6.62 1.67 -7.69
C THR A 51 -6.97 0.94 -6.40
N MET A 52 -6.07 0.10 -5.87
CA MET A 52 -6.26 -0.59 -4.61
C MET A 52 -6.46 0.38 -3.44
N TYR A 53 -5.65 1.44 -3.37
CA TYR A 53 -5.79 2.49 -2.36
C TYR A 53 -7.18 3.11 -2.40
N ASN A 54 -7.64 3.55 -3.57
CA ASN A 54 -8.94 4.20 -3.73
C ASN A 54 -10.10 3.25 -3.38
N VAL A 55 -10.02 1.99 -3.79
CA VAL A 55 -11.03 0.98 -3.45
C VAL A 55 -11.11 0.78 -1.94
N LEU A 56 -9.97 0.55 -1.28
CA LEU A 56 -9.95 0.36 0.18
C LEU A 56 -10.48 1.58 0.92
N ARG A 57 -10.18 2.81 0.45
CA ARG A 57 -10.68 4.05 1.02
C ARG A 57 -12.17 4.31 0.80
N SER A 58 -12.76 3.69 -0.21
CA SER A 58 -14.19 3.84 -0.54
C SER A 58 -15.11 2.83 0.15
N LEU A 59 -14.54 1.84 0.84
CA LEU A 59 -15.35 0.82 1.50
C LEU A 59 -16.22 1.41 2.62
N PRO A 60 -17.47 0.97 2.78
CA PRO A 60 -18.39 1.47 3.82
C PRO A 60 -18.12 0.82 5.21
N ILE A 61 -17.00 0.17 5.39
CA ILE A 61 -16.56 -0.48 6.63
C ILE A 61 -15.13 -0.06 6.97
N PRO A 62 -14.74 0.01 8.25
CA PRO A 62 -13.38 0.35 8.64
C PRO A 62 -12.34 -0.60 8.04
N VAL A 63 -11.24 -0.04 7.53
CA VAL A 63 -10.11 -0.80 7.00
C VAL A 63 -8.90 -0.65 7.92
N HIS A 64 -8.35 -1.77 8.34
CA HIS A 64 -7.10 -1.86 9.07
C HIS A 64 -6.05 -2.52 8.18
N THR A 65 -4.88 -1.91 8.03
CA THR A 65 -3.75 -2.49 7.31
C THR A 65 -2.62 -2.86 8.26
N HIS A 66 -1.99 -4.00 8.00
CA HIS A 66 -0.94 -4.53 8.84
C HIS A 66 0.24 -5.02 8.00
N ASN A 67 1.45 -4.55 8.31
CA ASN A 67 2.69 -5.00 7.67
C ASN A 67 3.19 -6.29 8.34
N LEU A 68 3.14 -7.40 7.59
CA LEU A 68 3.58 -8.72 8.07
C LEU A 68 5.11 -8.87 8.12
N GLY A 69 5.86 -8.14 7.29
CA GLY A 69 7.31 -8.26 7.20
C GLY A 69 7.93 -7.23 6.28
N THR A 70 7.41 -7.06 5.07
CA THR A 70 7.91 -6.05 4.15
C THR A 70 6.77 -5.37 3.41
N VAL A 71 6.82 -4.03 3.34
CA VAL A 71 5.95 -3.21 2.50
C VAL A 71 6.84 -2.24 1.75
N GLU A 72 6.89 -2.37 0.42
CA GLU A 72 7.82 -1.62 -0.41
C GLU A 72 7.10 -0.91 -1.57
N SER A 73 7.66 0.23 -2.00
CA SER A 73 7.23 0.94 -3.21
C SER A 73 5.72 1.22 -3.20
N MET A 74 4.98 0.81 -4.22
CA MET A 74 3.52 0.96 -4.29
C MET A 74 2.76 0.25 -3.17
N GLY A 75 3.38 -0.73 -2.51
CA GLY A 75 2.84 -1.33 -1.29
C GLY A 75 2.61 -0.32 -0.17
N ASN A 76 3.46 0.71 -0.05
CA ASN A 76 3.30 1.78 0.94
C ASN A 76 1.98 2.55 0.72
N ILE A 77 1.59 2.78 -0.53
CA ILE A 77 0.32 3.45 -0.87
C ILE A 77 -0.87 2.60 -0.46
N ILE A 78 -0.86 1.30 -0.80
CA ILE A 78 -1.92 0.38 -0.40
C ILE A 78 -2.03 0.31 1.13
N PHE A 79 -0.89 0.22 1.83
CA PHE A 79 -0.83 0.22 3.29
C PHE A 79 -1.43 1.49 3.90
N LEU A 80 -1.18 2.65 3.31
CA LEU A 80 -1.70 3.94 3.76
C LEU A 80 -3.22 4.09 3.59
N ALA A 81 -3.89 3.19 2.88
CA ALA A 81 -5.35 3.18 2.80
C ALA A 81 -6.01 2.86 4.16
N GLY A 82 -5.32 2.14 5.04
CA GLY A 82 -5.85 1.79 6.36
C GLY A 82 -6.12 2.99 7.25
N GLU A 83 -7.27 2.99 7.92
CA GLU A 83 -7.60 3.95 8.99
C GLU A 83 -6.75 3.67 10.23
N ARG A 84 -6.64 2.40 10.61
CA ARG A 84 -5.65 1.91 11.57
C ARG A 84 -4.55 1.19 10.79
N ARG A 85 -3.30 1.52 11.10
CA ARG A 85 -2.12 0.96 10.43
C ARG A 85 -1.16 0.42 11.49
N THR A 86 -0.81 -0.85 11.38
CA THR A 86 0.09 -1.51 12.34
C THR A 86 1.17 -2.32 11.62
N ALA A 87 2.21 -2.70 12.33
CA ALA A 87 3.32 -3.45 11.76
C ALA A 87 3.88 -4.47 12.75
N CYS A 88 4.36 -5.60 12.23
CA CYS A 88 5.11 -6.56 13.03
C CYS A 88 6.41 -5.94 13.58
N PRO A 89 6.90 -6.39 14.75
CA PRO A 89 8.17 -5.92 15.32
C PRO A 89 9.38 -6.15 14.39
N HIS A 90 9.34 -7.21 13.58
CA HIS A 90 10.38 -7.58 12.61
C HIS A 90 9.91 -7.33 11.18
N SER A 91 9.61 -6.06 10.87
CA SER A 91 9.14 -5.64 9.56
C SER A 91 9.91 -4.40 9.08
N LYS A 92 9.72 -4.04 7.81
CA LYS A 92 10.31 -2.85 7.22
C LYS A 92 9.37 -2.20 6.22
N PHE A 93 9.63 -0.93 5.95
CA PHE A 93 9.06 -0.18 4.83
C PHE A 93 10.20 0.31 3.95
N LEU A 94 10.05 0.20 2.63
CA LEU A 94 11.03 0.71 1.68
C LEU A 94 10.39 1.70 0.72
N PHE A 95 10.97 2.90 0.68
CA PHE A 95 10.79 3.90 -0.36
C PHE A 95 12.02 3.86 -1.26
N HIS A 96 11.83 3.86 -2.57
CA HIS A 96 12.92 3.84 -3.53
C HIS A 96 12.54 4.60 -4.81
N PRO A 97 13.52 5.06 -5.60
CA PRO A 97 13.26 5.73 -6.85
C PRO A 97 12.38 4.92 -7.79
N PHE A 98 11.43 5.59 -8.43
CA PHE A 98 10.61 4.98 -9.47
C PHE A 98 11.47 4.68 -10.69
N HIS A 99 11.22 3.57 -11.31
CA HIS A 99 11.82 3.21 -12.58
C HIS A 99 10.75 2.61 -13.49
N TRP A 100 10.83 2.95 -14.76
CA TRP A 100 9.94 2.43 -15.78
C TRP A 100 10.70 1.50 -16.72
N HIS A 101 10.02 0.47 -17.12
CA HIS A 101 10.50 -0.40 -18.17
C HIS A 101 9.79 -0.05 -19.47
N VAL A 102 10.51 0.55 -20.42
CA VAL A 102 9.98 0.90 -21.75
C VAL A 102 10.39 -0.18 -22.72
N GLN A 103 9.42 -0.80 -23.41
CA GLN A 103 9.68 -1.83 -24.42
C GLN A 103 9.55 -1.25 -25.82
N GLY A 104 10.49 -1.64 -26.70
CA GLY A 104 10.46 -1.29 -28.11
C GLY A 104 10.92 0.12 -28.45
N ALA A 105 10.74 0.51 -29.73
CA ALA A 105 11.04 1.86 -30.20
C ALA A 105 9.97 2.84 -29.73
N VAL A 106 10.41 3.97 -29.17
CA VAL A 106 9.53 5.02 -28.66
C VAL A 106 9.88 6.33 -29.34
N ASP A 107 8.89 6.99 -29.92
CA ASP A 107 9.06 8.31 -30.49
C ASP A 107 9.05 9.42 -29.42
N HIS A 108 9.34 10.65 -29.83
CA HIS A 108 9.42 11.80 -28.94
C HIS A 108 8.10 12.09 -28.22
N SER A 109 6.97 11.95 -28.89
CA SER A 109 5.64 12.19 -28.31
C SER A 109 5.35 11.18 -27.20
N ARG A 110 5.58 9.91 -27.49
CA ARG A 110 5.37 8.81 -26.54
C ARG A 110 6.30 8.92 -25.32
N MET A 111 7.54 9.32 -25.53
CA MET A 111 8.47 9.57 -24.43
C MET A 111 7.98 10.71 -23.54
N SER A 112 7.45 11.78 -24.12
CA SER A 112 6.88 12.90 -23.38
C SER A 112 5.65 12.48 -22.56
N GLU A 113 4.77 11.67 -23.12
CA GLU A 113 3.61 11.10 -22.39
C GLU A 113 4.06 10.27 -21.18
N TYR A 114 5.09 9.42 -21.35
CA TYR A 114 5.62 8.62 -20.26
C TYR A 114 6.24 9.49 -19.17
N ALA A 115 7.01 10.50 -19.52
CA ALA A 115 7.59 11.42 -18.55
C ALA A 115 6.51 12.16 -17.75
N MET A 116 5.49 12.69 -18.43
CA MET A 116 4.35 13.37 -17.77
C MET A 116 3.60 12.44 -16.83
N SER A 117 3.36 11.19 -17.25
CA SER A 117 2.67 10.20 -16.41
C SER A 117 3.49 9.84 -15.17
N LEU A 118 4.80 9.65 -15.33
CA LEU A 118 5.71 9.38 -14.22
C LEU A 118 5.75 10.55 -13.21
N ASP A 119 5.88 11.78 -13.69
CA ASP A 119 5.89 12.97 -12.84
C ASP A 119 4.58 13.11 -12.06
N TYR A 120 3.45 12.82 -12.70
CA TYR A 120 2.15 12.83 -12.03
C TYR A 120 2.05 11.75 -10.95
N ASP A 121 2.49 10.52 -11.26
CA ASP A 121 2.48 9.41 -10.30
C ASP A 121 3.36 9.70 -9.08
N LEU A 122 4.54 10.31 -9.28
CA LEU A 122 5.43 10.76 -8.20
C LEU A 122 4.74 11.79 -7.29
N GLN A 123 4.11 12.79 -7.89
CA GLN A 123 3.38 13.83 -7.15
C GLN A 123 2.18 13.25 -6.39
N LEU A 124 1.42 12.34 -7.02
CA LEU A 124 0.28 11.68 -6.40
C LEU A 124 0.72 10.82 -5.21
N TYR A 125 1.80 10.05 -5.39
CA TYR A 125 2.38 9.26 -4.31
C TYR A 125 2.81 10.14 -3.12
N ALA A 126 3.60 11.18 -3.36
CA ALA A 126 4.07 12.08 -2.32
C ALA A 126 2.91 12.78 -1.59
N ARG A 127 1.88 13.19 -2.34
CA ARG A 127 0.66 13.78 -1.77
C ARG A 127 -0.08 12.82 -0.85
N ILE A 128 -0.32 11.56 -1.27
CA ILE A 128 -0.97 10.55 -0.43
C ILE A 128 -0.17 10.32 0.85
N VAL A 129 1.15 10.18 0.75
CA VAL A 129 2.00 10.02 1.94
C VAL A 129 1.85 11.22 2.88
N ALA A 130 1.93 12.44 2.38
CA ALA A 130 1.78 13.64 3.18
C ALA A 130 0.40 13.74 3.85
N GLU A 131 -0.68 13.45 3.12
CA GLU A 131 -2.05 13.48 3.65
C GLU A 131 -2.27 12.42 4.74
N ARG A 132 -1.65 11.25 4.61
CA ARG A 132 -1.83 10.13 5.54
C ARG A 132 -0.87 10.15 6.73
N THR A 133 0.14 11.03 6.72
CA THR A 133 1.15 11.17 7.78
C THR A 133 1.18 12.57 8.39
N GLN A 134 0.07 13.32 8.35
CA GLN A 134 0.00 14.72 8.82
C GLN A 134 0.41 14.92 10.28
N GLU A 135 0.13 13.91 11.14
CA GLU A 135 0.44 13.94 12.58
C GLU A 135 1.82 13.38 12.92
N ALA A 136 2.66 13.14 11.90
CA ALA A 136 4.00 12.61 12.09
C ALA A 136 4.88 13.54 12.92
N ARG A 137 5.69 12.96 13.81
CA ARG A 137 6.74 13.69 14.54
C ARG A 137 7.91 14.05 13.62
N GLU A 138 8.19 13.18 12.66
CA GLU A 138 9.24 13.31 11.66
C GLU A 138 8.62 13.27 10.27
N LYS A 139 8.80 14.35 9.50
CA LYS A 139 8.29 14.41 8.13
C LYS A 139 9.16 13.56 7.20
N LEU A 140 8.50 12.79 6.34
CA LEU A 140 9.16 12.04 5.28
C LEU A 140 9.54 12.96 4.12
N GLU A 141 10.78 12.90 3.67
CA GLU A 141 11.26 13.53 2.44
C GLU A 141 10.89 12.66 1.23
N THR A 142 9.60 12.39 1.04
CA THR A 142 9.09 11.38 0.11
C THR A 142 9.58 11.60 -1.31
N GLU A 143 9.55 12.83 -1.83
CA GLU A 143 10.03 13.14 -3.18
C GLU A 143 11.51 12.77 -3.36
N ARG A 144 12.35 13.05 -2.38
CA ARG A 144 13.77 12.67 -2.41
C ARG A 144 13.95 11.17 -2.44
N TYR A 145 13.16 10.41 -1.66
CA TYR A 145 13.23 8.95 -1.63
C TYR A 145 12.78 8.31 -2.94
N LEU A 146 11.84 8.97 -3.64
CA LEU A 146 11.28 8.47 -4.91
C LEU A 146 12.12 8.86 -6.14
N THR A 147 13.07 9.81 -6.01
CA THR A 147 13.84 10.33 -7.14
C THR A 147 15.35 10.13 -7.02
N ALA A 148 15.89 10.06 -5.80
CA ALA A 148 17.34 10.08 -5.58
C ALA A 148 17.85 9.01 -4.62
N GLU A 149 17.35 8.98 -3.39
CA GLU A 149 17.92 8.17 -2.32
C GLU A 149 16.89 7.22 -1.70
N PRO A 150 17.03 5.91 -1.85
CA PRO A 150 16.12 4.97 -1.21
C PRO A 150 16.18 5.09 0.32
N ARG A 151 15.03 4.86 0.96
CA ARG A 151 14.91 4.91 2.42
C ARG A 151 14.23 3.66 2.95
N ILE A 152 14.90 2.98 3.87
CA ILE A 152 14.30 1.92 4.69
C ILE A 152 13.91 2.52 6.04
N LEU A 153 12.72 2.19 6.50
CA LEU A 153 12.25 2.49 7.85
C LEU A 153 11.98 1.19 8.58
N ASP A 154 12.55 1.05 9.77
CA ASP A 154 12.11 0.06 10.73
C ASP A 154 10.75 0.44 11.34
N PRO A 155 10.10 -0.44 12.14
CA PRO A 155 8.77 -0.14 12.68
C PRO A 155 8.74 1.08 13.60
N GLN A 156 9.80 1.35 14.37
CA GLN A 156 9.91 2.50 15.27
C GLN A 156 10.02 3.80 14.47
N GLN A 157 10.85 3.82 13.44
CA GLN A 157 10.98 4.93 12.50
C GLN A 157 9.66 5.17 11.75
N ALA A 158 8.96 4.08 11.37
CA ALA A 158 7.66 4.17 10.71
C ALA A 158 6.56 4.77 11.63
N VAL A 159 6.62 4.50 12.94
CA VAL A 159 5.75 5.17 13.92
C VAL A 159 6.10 6.66 14.02
N ALA A 160 7.38 7.02 14.14
CA ALA A 160 7.81 8.43 14.19
C ALA A 160 7.40 9.19 12.93
N ALA A 161 7.46 8.54 11.77
CA ALA A 161 7.06 9.08 10.48
C ALA A 161 5.53 9.04 10.23
N GLY A 162 4.72 8.61 11.19
CA GLY A 162 3.25 8.57 11.06
C GLY A 162 2.70 7.56 10.05
N LEU A 163 3.55 6.68 9.50
CA LEU A 163 3.10 5.58 8.65
C LEU A 163 2.31 4.57 9.47
N VAL A 164 2.80 4.24 10.65
CA VAL A 164 2.31 3.20 11.55
C VAL A 164 1.79 3.83 12.85
N HIS A 165 0.65 3.39 13.34
CA HIS A 165 0.09 3.85 14.62
C HIS A 165 0.59 3.02 15.82
N ALA A 166 0.86 1.72 15.60
CA ALA A 166 1.35 0.81 16.65
C ALA A 166 2.13 -0.37 16.08
N ILE A 167 3.06 -0.90 16.88
CA ILE A 167 3.80 -2.13 16.57
C ILE A 167 3.08 -3.26 17.31
N GLU A 168 2.55 -4.22 16.55
CA GLU A 168 1.70 -5.30 17.06
C GLU A 168 1.98 -6.59 16.29
N GLN A 169 1.54 -7.72 16.83
CA GLN A 169 1.47 -8.98 16.09
C GLN A 169 0.26 -8.96 15.14
N PRO A 170 0.30 -9.72 14.03
CA PRO A 170 -0.81 -9.78 13.09
C PRO A 170 -2.06 -10.36 13.74
N LEU A 171 -3.22 -9.82 13.39
CA LEU A 171 -4.48 -10.39 13.77
C LEU A 171 -4.73 -11.66 12.96
N ILE A 172 -4.69 -12.81 13.61
CA ILE A 172 -5.04 -14.12 13.04
C ILE A 172 -6.04 -14.76 14.00
N LYS A 173 -7.30 -14.83 13.57
CA LYS A 173 -8.39 -15.42 14.39
C LYS A 173 -9.12 -16.50 13.60
N ALA A 174 -9.30 -17.65 14.21
CA ALA A 174 -9.99 -18.78 13.60
C ALA A 174 -11.48 -18.48 13.29
N GLU A 175 -12.10 -17.61 14.06
CA GLU A 175 -13.50 -17.18 13.92
C GLU A 175 -13.71 -16.10 12.83
N CYS A 176 -12.64 -15.55 12.26
CA CYS A 176 -12.71 -14.58 11.17
C CYS A 176 -12.68 -15.28 9.81
N ALA A 177 -13.45 -14.76 8.85
CA ALA A 177 -13.29 -15.17 7.46
C ALA A 177 -11.91 -14.72 6.95
N ASN A 178 -11.19 -15.61 6.28
CA ASN A 178 -9.88 -15.35 5.72
C ASN A 178 -9.90 -15.53 4.21
N SER A 179 -9.28 -14.58 3.50
CA SER A 179 -9.05 -14.63 2.06
C SER A 179 -7.57 -14.42 1.76
N PHE A 180 -7.09 -15.02 0.68
CA PHE A 180 -5.68 -14.96 0.30
C PHE A 180 -5.56 -14.40 -1.12
N ILE A 181 -4.56 -13.55 -1.32
CA ILE A 181 -4.19 -12.97 -2.62
C ILE A 181 -2.76 -13.36 -2.89
N HIS A 182 -2.56 -14.02 -4.02
CA HIS A 182 -1.26 -14.50 -4.49
C HIS A 182 -1.03 -14.05 -5.93
N ALA A 183 0.26 -14.01 -6.31
CA ALA A 183 0.68 -13.79 -7.69
C ALA A 183 0.29 -14.98 -8.59
#